data_309e492537faa641bafd8e61addf3586
#
_entry.id   309e492537faa641bafd8e61addf3586
#
_cell.length_a   1.000
_cell.length_b   1.000
_cell.length_c   1.000
_cell.angle_alpha   90.00
_cell.angle_beta   90.00
_cell.angle_gamma   90.00
#
_symmetry.space_group_name_H-M   'P 1'
#
loop_
_entity.id
_entity.type
_entity.pdbx_description
1 polymer ?
#
loop_
_entity_poly.entity_id
_entity_poly.type
_entity_poly.pdbx_seq_one_letter_code
_entity_poly.pdbx_strand_id
1 'polypeptide(L)'
;MIRQRKSLTFGYCTVCRIAVPLHPEFLAILDKIEMNQTAVSSVDKVLANHIYEYKKGVRGMILFTCNHRFEQQVCHRLCRQSIDYVVQPAGKENVNVYFGRKECLDAIRLFVTRPLNELTPEEDFILGAMLGYDICAQCERYCERKGKCGKCERMQ
;
A
#
# COMPACT_ATOMS: atom_id res chain seq x y z
N MET A 1 28.06 25.45 18.63
CA MET A 1 26.60 25.77 18.62
C MET A 1 25.99 25.07 17.44
N ILE A 2 25.53 23.82 17.60
CA ILE A 2 25.11 22.92 16.52
C ILE A 2 23.58 23.02 16.42
N ARG A 3 23.12 23.53 15.29
CA ARG A 3 21.69 23.68 14.97
C ARG A 3 21.15 22.33 14.49
N GLN A 4 20.35 21.66 15.30
CA GLN A 4 19.63 20.46 14.90
C GLN A 4 18.59 20.81 13.82
N ARG A 5 18.70 20.16 12.65
CA ARG A 5 17.67 20.20 11.63
C ARG A 5 16.52 19.29 12.07
N LYS A 6 15.36 19.86 12.35
CA LYS A 6 14.10 19.12 12.45
C LYS A 6 13.77 18.58 11.08
N SER A 7 13.70 17.26 10.94
CA SER A 7 13.21 16.60 9.73
C SER A 7 11.71 16.92 9.60
N LEU A 8 11.36 17.67 8.56
CA LEU A 8 9.98 17.84 8.12
C LEU A 8 9.57 16.56 7.38
N THR A 9 8.70 15.77 8.01
CA THR A 9 8.06 14.63 7.36
C THR A 9 7.00 15.15 6.39
N PHE A 10 7.26 14.97 5.09
CA PHE A 10 6.30 15.27 4.01
C PHE A 10 5.50 14.01 3.69
N GLY A 11 4.19 14.05 3.91
CA GLY A 11 3.27 13.05 3.37
C GLY A 11 2.90 13.42 1.93
N TYR A 12 3.17 12.52 0.96
CA TYR A 12 2.79 12.73 -0.43
C TYR A 12 1.42 12.09 -0.69
N CYS A 13 0.43 12.91 -1.03
CA CYS A 13 -0.81 12.44 -1.64
C CYS A 13 -0.61 12.36 -3.16
N THR A 14 -0.69 11.14 -3.74
CA THR A 14 -0.39 10.90 -5.15
C THR A 14 -1.49 11.40 -6.11
N VAL A 15 -2.66 11.75 -5.61
CA VAL A 15 -3.78 12.30 -6.40
C VAL A 15 -3.63 13.82 -6.60
N CYS A 16 -3.04 14.50 -5.61
CA CYS A 16 -2.69 15.90 -5.71
C CYS A 16 -1.19 16.00 -5.57
N ARG A 17 -0.45 16.36 -6.61
CA ARG A 17 1.00 16.66 -6.58
C ARG A 17 1.38 17.82 -5.64
N ILE A 18 0.66 17.99 -4.55
CA ILE A 18 0.85 19.03 -3.55
C ILE A 18 1.27 18.35 -2.25
N ALA A 19 2.52 18.58 -1.85
CA ALA A 19 2.97 18.27 -0.51
C ALA A 19 2.25 19.22 0.47
N VAL A 20 1.27 18.71 1.21
CA VAL A 20 0.62 19.48 2.26
C VAL A 20 1.44 19.28 3.53
N PRO A 21 2.07 20.33 4.10
CA PRO A 21 2.68 20.22 5.41
C PRO A 21 1.56 19.97 6.43
N LEU A 22 1.58 18.80 7.07
CA LEU A 22 0.67 18.48 8.16
C LEU A 22 1.01 19.41 9.33
N HIS A 23 0.15 20.41 9.57
CA HIS A 23 0.30 21.34 10.69
C HIS A 23 0.18 20.58 12.01
N PRO A 24 1.04 20.84 13.02
CA PRO A 24 1.01 20.13 14.31
C PRO A 24 -0.34 20.16 15.01
N GLU A 25 -1.12 21.23 14.82
CA GLU A 25 -2.47 21.37 15.37
C GLU A 25 -3.48 20.40 14.76
N PHE A 26 -3.34 20.08 13.46
CA PHE A 26 -4.19 19.10 12.79
C PHE A 26 -3.94 17.68 13.32
N LEU A 27 -2.69 17.34 13.61
CA LEU A 27 -2.33 16.08 14.26
C LEU A 27 -2.92 15.98 15.67
N ALA A 28 -2.90 17.08 16.44
CA ALA A 28 -3.47 17.12 17.78
C ALA A 28 -5.00 17.00 17.82
N ILE A 29 -5.69 17.49 16.79
CA ILE A 29 -7.15 17.33 16.64
C ILE A 29 -7.49 15.88 16.29
N LEU A 30 -6.72 15.25 15.40
CA LEU A 30 -6.90 13.84 15.04
C LEU A 30 -6.65 12.92 16.24
N ASP A 31 -5.62 13.20 17.05
CA ASP A 31 -5.35 12.45 18.29
C ASP A 31 -6.52 12.51 19.29
N LYS A 32 -7.21 13.65 19.38
CA LYS A 32 -8.39 13.81 20.26
C LYS A 32 -9.61 13.04 19.73
N ILE A 33 -9.76 12.89 18.42
CA ILE A 33 -10.85 12.11 17.81
C ILE A 33 -10.61 10.61 18.03
N GLU A 34 -9.36 10.13 17.97
CA GLU A 34 -9.00 8.73 18.22
C GLU A 34 -9.26 8.28 19.67
N MET A 35 -9.07 9.18 20.66
CA MET A 35 -9.27 8.84 22.08
C MET A 35 -10.74 8.59 22.47
N ASN A 36 -11.71 8.91 21.59
CA ASN A 36 -13.13 8.81 21.90
C ASN A 36 -13.85 7.59 21.24
N GLN A 37 -13.12 6.70 20.55
CA GLN A 37 -13.70 5.53 19.91
C GLN A 37 -13.22 4.22 20.59
N THR A 38 -13.94 3.79 21.60
CA THR A 38 -13.77 2.50 22.31
C THR A 38 -14.06 1.25 21.45
N ALA A 39 -14.51 1.42 20.21
CA ALA A 39 -14.71 0.31 19.27
C ALA A 39 -13.62 0.37 18.19
N VAL A 40 -12.55 -0.43 18.35
CA VAL A 40 -11.58 -0.67 17.29
C VAL A 40 -12.30 -1.28 16.09
N SER A 41 -12.38 -0.54 14.97
CA SER A 41 -13.06 -1.03 13.76
C SER A 41 -12.35 -2.28 13.22
N SER A 42 -13.08 -3.12 12.49
CA SER A 42 -12.48 -4.29 11.83
C SER A 42 -11.32 -3.90 10.91
N VAL A 43 -11.40 -2.75 10.27
CA VAL A 43 -10.36 -2.16 9.43
C VAL A 43 -9.07 -1.94 10.23
N ASP A 44 -9.18 -1.39 11.45
CA ASP A 44 -8.01 -1.14 12.31
C ASP A 44 -7.32 -2.43 12.76
N LYS A 45 -8.09 -3.48 13.04
CA LYS A 45 -7.53 -4.79 13.43
C LYS A 45 -6.76 -5.42 12.27
N VAL A 46 -7.34 -5.43 11.07
CA VAL A 46 -6.68 -5.98 9.87
C VAL A 46 -5.44 -5.16 9.52
N LEU A 47 -5.54 -3.83 9.53
CA LEU A 47 -4.39 -2.95 9.30
C LEU A 47 -3.28 -3.17 10.34
N ALA A 48 -3.63 -3.37 11.62
CA ALA A 48 -2.65 -3.65 12.67
C ALA A 48 -1.86 -4.93 12.40
N ASN A 49 -2.53 -6.00 11.94
CA ASN A 49 -1.87 -7.26 11.58
C ASN A 49 -0.91 -7.06 10.40
N HIS A 50 -1.32 -6.35 9.36
CA HIS A 50 -0.47 -6.08 8.22
C HIS A 50 0.76 -5.22 8.59
N ILE A 51 0.57 -4.21 9.44
CA ILE A 51 1.68 -3.40 9.96
C ILE A 51 2.64 -4.28 10.79
N TYR A 52 2.09 -5.20 11.59
CA TYR A 52 2.91 -6.14 12.36
C TYR A 52 3.72 -7.06 11.45
N GLU A 53 3.12 -7.67 10.41
CA GLU A 53 3.81 -8.50 9.42
C GLU A 53 4.95 -7.73 8.73
N TYR A 54 4.69 -6.49 8.32
CA TYR A 54 5.71 -5.62 7.75
C TYR A 54 6.86 -5.37 8.71
N LYS A 55 6.57 -4.97 9.96
CA LYS A 55 7.59 -4.69 10.98
C LYS A 55 8.41 -5.91 11.36
N LYS A 56 7.83 -7.09 11.29
CA LYS A 56 8.54 -8.36 11.49
C LYS A 56 9.36 -8.81 10.28
N GLY A 57 9.29 -8.07 9.18
CA GLY A 57 10.02 -8.41 7.96
C GLY A 57 9.45 -9.62 7.21
N VAL A 58 8.24 -10.06 7.53
CA VAL A 58 7.55 -11.16 6.82
C VAL A 58 7.26 -10.75 5.37
N ARG A 59 6.93 -9.47 5.16
CA ARG A 59 6.68 -8.89 3.85
C ARG A 59 7.42 -7.58 3.68
N GLY A 60 7.97 -7.35 2.49
CA GLY A 60 8.62 -6.09 2.12
C GLY A 60 7.63 -4.99 1.76
N MET A 61 6.46 -5.37 1.26
CA MET A 61 5.37 -4.49 0.86
C MET A 61 4.02 -5.17 1.10
N ILE A 62 3.00 -4.38 1.38
CA ILE A 62 1.63 -4.83 1.62
C ILE A 62 0.68 -3.98 0.78
N LEU A 63 -0.33 -4.62 0.20
CA LEU A 63 -1.50 -3.99 -0.39
C LEU A 63 -2.68 -4.15 0.58
N PHE A 64 -3.23 -3.04 1.00
CA PHE A 64 -4.41 -2.97 1.85
C PHE A 64 -5.52 -2.22 1.13
N THR A 65 -6.62 -2.90 0.83
CA THR A 65 -7.79 -2.29 0.19
C THR A 65 -8.84 -1.99 1.25
N CYS A 66 -9.33 -0.77 1.27
CA CYS A 66 -10.39 -0.36 2.19
C CYS A 66 -11.37 0.62 1.52
N ASN A 67 -12.52 0.83 2.16
CA ASN A 67 -13.44 1.87 1.70
C ASN A 67 -12.80 3.25 1.87
N HIS A 68 -13.02 4.13 0.89
CA HIS A 68 -12.45 5.49 0.85
C HIS A 68 -12.67 6.30 2.14
N ARG A 69 -13.78 6.07 2.83
CA ARG A 69 -14.05 6.74 4.13
C ARG A 69 -13.00 6.47 5.21
N PHE A 70 -12.24 5.36 5.10
CA PHE A 70 -11.17 5.00 6.02
C PHE A 70 -9.77 5.43 5.57
N GLU A 71 -9.65 6.00 4.37
CA GLU A 71 -8.34 6.38 3.79
C GLU A 71 -7.53 7.25 4.74
N GLN A 72 -8.13 8.35 5.24
CA GLN A 72 -7.44 9.28 6.12
C GLN A 72 -6.95 8.61 7.40
N GLN A 73 -7.77 7.75 8.01
CA GLN A 73 -7.43 7.00 9.22
C GLN A 73 -6.26 6.05 8.97
N VAL A 74 -6.28 5.31 7.85
CA VAL A 74 -5.21 4.39 7.44
C VAL A 74 -3.92 5.14 7.20
N CYS A 75 -3.95 6.21 6.40
CA CYS A 75 -2.78 7.03 6.09
C CYS A 75 -2.18 7.67 7.34
N HIS A 76 -3.02 8.24 8.22
CA HIS A 76 -2.58 8.82 9.49
C HIS A 76 -1.86 7.77 10.36
N ARG A 77 -2.41 6.57 10.46
CA ARG A 77 -1.80 5.48 11.24
C ARG A 77 -0.44 5.06 10.68
N LEU A 78 -0.28 4.99 9.35
CA LEU A 78 1.00 4.70 8.70
C LEU A 78 2.02 5.82 8.95
N CYS A 79 1.61 7.08 8.77
CA CYS A 79 2.45 8.24 9.06
C CYS A 79 2.97 8.26 10.50
N ARG A 80 2.11 8.00 11.50
CA ARG A 80 2.52 7.94 12.91
C ARG A 80 3.57 6.87 13.19
N GLN A 81 3.64 5.85 12.36
CA GLN A 81 4.60 4.76 12.48
C GLN A 81 5.81 4.89 11.55
N SER A 82 5.93 6.04 10.85
CA SER A 82 6.99 6.34 9.88
C SER A 82 7.09 5.28 8.78
N ILE A 83 5.92 4.79 8.32
CA ILE A 83 5.81 3.83 7.22
C ILE A 83 5.42 4.58 5.95
N ASP A 84 6.23 4.46 4.90
CA ASP A 84 5.94 5.03 3.59
C ASP A 84 4.77 4.31 2.93
N TYR A 85 3.96 5.05 2.16
CA TYR A 85 2.81 4.50 1.45
C TYR A 85 2.49 5.22 0.14
N VAL A 86 1.69 4.55 -0.67
CA VAL A 86 1.11 5.05 -1.93
C VAL A 86 -0.38 4.73 -1.92
N VAL A 87 -1.22 5.67 -2.29
CA VAL A 87 -2.67 5.47 -2.40
C VAL A 87 -3.08 5.47 -3.87
N GLN A 88 -3.94 4.54 -4.25
CA GLN A 88 -4.53 4.43 -5.57
C GLN A 88 -6.05 4.24 -5.44
N PRO A 89 -6.88 5.02 -6.16
CA PRO A 89 -8.30 4.76 -6.24
C PRO A 89 -8.61 3.34 -6.77
N ALA A 90 -9.55 2.64 -6.16
CA ALA A 90 -9.98 1.30 -6.53
C ALA A 90 -11.50 1.28 -6.75
N GLY A 91 -11.93 1.75 -7.94
CA GLY A 91 -13.33 1.97 -8.25
C GLY A 91 -13.90 3.23 -7.59
N LYS A 92 -15.22 3.21 -7.30
CA LYS A 92 -15.94 4.39 -6.79
C LYS A 92 -15.84 4.56 -5.27
N GLU A 93 -15.74 3.46 -4.55
CA GLU A 93 -15.89 3.45 -3.09
C GLU A 93 -14.64 3.01 -2.33
N ASN A 94 -13.68 2.40 -3.01
CA ASN A 94 -12.52 1.82 -2.38
C ASN A 94 -11.22 2.51 -2.80
N VAL A 95 -10.22 2.34 -1.97
CA VAL A 95 -8.83 2.72 -2.24
C VAL A 95 -7.89 1.55 -1.93
N ASN A 96 -6.86 1.45 -2.74
CA ASN A 96 -5.72 0.58 -2.51
C ASN A 96 -4.63 1.40 -1.83
N VAL A 97 -4.18 0.97 -0.67
CA VAL A 97 -3.06 1.56 0.06
C VAL A 97 -1.90 0.57 0.02
N TYR A 98 -0.87 0.90 -0.73
CA TYR A 98 0.38 0.16 -0.76
C TYR A 98 1.30 0.76 0.28
N PHE A 99 1.85 -0.04 1.17
CA PHE A 99 2.81 0.44 2.15
C PHE A 99 3.93 -0.56 2.40
N GLY A 100 5.11 -0.07 2.75
CA GLY A 100 6.26 -0.93 2.95
C GLY A 100 7.58 -0.25 2.67
N ARG A 101 8.56 -1.03 2.19
CA ARG A 101 9.89 -0.52 1.87
C ARG A 101 9.84 0.47 0.71
N LYS A 102 10.61 1.54 0.85
CA LYS A 102 10.66 2.63 -0.13
C LYS A 102 10.97 2.12 -1.54
N GLU A 103 11.92 1.19 -1.67
CA GLU A 103 12.35 0.61 -2.95
C GLU A 103 11.18 -0.10 -3.66
N CYS A 104 10.34 -0.82 -2.90
CA CYS A 104 9.15 -1.47 -3.44
C CYS A 104 8.11 -0.44 -3.89
N LEU A 105 7.90 0.61 -3.08
CA LEU A 105 6.95 1.67 -3.41
C LEU A 105 7.41 2.49 -4.63
N ASP A 106 8.70 2.75 -4.77
CA ASP A 106 9.25 3.42 -5.93
C ASP A 106 9.05 2.58 -7.20
N ALA A 107 9.24 1.26 -7.12
CA ALA A 107 8.99 0.36 -8.24
C ALA A 107 7.51 0.34 -8.66
N ILE A 108 6.56 0.21 -7.72
CA ILE A 108 5.14 0.17 -8.09
C ILE A 108 4.62 1.49 -8.66
N ARG A 109 5.18 2.64 -8.27
CA ARG A 109 4.81 3.95 -8.86
C ARG A 109 5.04 4.01 -10.37
N LEU A 110 5.91 3.18 -10.91
CA LEU A 110 6.22 3.15 -12.33
C LEU A 110 5.11 2.49 -13.15
N PHE A 111 4.36 1.54 -12.59
CA PHE A 111 3.35 0.78 -13.34
C PHE A 111 1.95 0.79 -12.71
N VAL A 112 1.79 1.03 -11.42
CA VAL A 112 0.46 1.13 -10.78
C VAL A 112 -0.13 2.55 -11.02
N THR A 113 -0.22 2.93 -12.29
CA THR A 113 -0.80 4.21 -12.74
C THR A 113 -2.26 4.07 -13.19
N ARG A 114 -2.76 2.83 -13.29
CA ARG A 114 -4.10 2.45 -13.75
C ARG A 114 -4.71 1.40 -12.80
N PRO A 115 -6.03 1.13 -12.90
CA PRO A 115 -6.70 0.13 -12.08
C PRO A 115 -6.03 -1.25 -12.18
N LEU A 116 -6.06 -2.04 -11.10
CA LEU A 116 -5.39 -3.35 -11.04
C LEU A 116 -5.86 -4.35 -12.11
N ASN A 117 -7.13 -4.25 -12.51
CA ASN A 117 -7.71 -5.09 -13.57
C ASN A 117 -7.23 -4.72 -14.98
N GLU A 118 -6.58 -3.57 -15.14
CA GLU A 118 -6.03 -3.09 -16.41
C GLU A 118 -4.51 -3.29 -16.50
N LEU A 119 -3.88 -3.87 -15.48
CA LEU A 119 -2.46 -4.19 -15.51
C LEU A 119 -2.18 -5.23 -16.60
N THR A 120 -1.04 -5.07 -17.27
CA THR A 120 -0.55 -6.11 -18.18
C THR A 120 -0.24 -7.40 -17.41
N PRO A 121 -0.18 -8.57 -18.08
CA PRO A 121 0.21 -9.81 -17.41
C PRO A 121 1.55 -9.72 -16.67
N GLU A 122 2.51 -8.99 -17.24
CA GLU A 122 3.84 -8.76 -16.65
C GLU A 122 3.75 -7.92 -15.37
N GLU A 123 3.02 -6.81 -15.43
CA GLU A 123 2.82 -5.92 -14.28
C GLU A 123 2.08 -6.64 -13.13
N ASP A 124 1.07 -7.43 -13.47
CA ASP A 124 0.31 -8.24 -12.51
C ASP A 124 1.21 -9.29 -11.83
N PHE A 125 2.07 -9.96 -12.64
CA PHE A 125 3.04 -10.91 -12.12
C PHE A 125 4.07 -10.24 -11.19
N ILE A 126 4.62 -9.10 -11.60
CA ILE A 126 5.58 -8.33 -10.80
C ILE A 126 4.94 -7.91 -9.47
N LEU A 127 3.73 -7.36 -9.52
CA LEU A 127 3.00 -6.94 -8.32
C LEU A 127 2.74 -8.12 -7.38
N GLY A 128 2.28 -9.25 -7.90
CA GLY A 128 2.03 -10.46 -7.12
C GLY A 128 3.28 -10.98 -6.42
N ALA A 129 4.42 -11.01 -7.14
CA ALA A 129 5.71 -11.39 -6.57
C ALA A 129 6.16 -10.42 -5.47
N MET A 130 6.00 -9.09 -5.67
CA MET A 130 6.35 -8.08 -4.68
C MET A 130 5.47 -8.15 -3.41
N LEU A 131 4.21 -8.56 -3.54
CA LEU A 131 3.30 -8.76 -2.42
C LEU A 131 3.56 -10.08 -1.66
N GLY A 132 4.48 -10.91 -2.14
CA GLY A 132 4.84 -12.19 -1.53
C GLY A 132 3.77 -13.27 -1.69
N TYR A 133 3.03 -13.24 -2.81
CA TYR A 133 2.12 -14.31 -3.18
C TYR A 133 2.90 -15.55 -3.63
N ASP A 134 2.23 -16.70 -3.60
CA ASP A 134 2.83 -17.95 -4.07
C ASP A 134 3.31 -17.81 -5.51
N ILE A 135 4.61 -18.06 -5.75
CA ILE A 135 5.24 -17.81 -7.04
C ILE A 135 4.74 -18.77 -8.11
N CYS A 136 4.40 -20.01 -7.76
CA CYS A 136 3.90 -20.98 -8.72
C CYS A 136 2.51 -20.57 -9.22
N ALA A 137 1.62 -20.17 -8.28
CA ALA A 137 0.31 -19.64 -8.63
C ALA A 137 0.41 -18.35 -9.47
N GLN A 138 1.40 -17.48 -9.20
CA GLN A 138 1.64 -16.29 -10.03
C GLN A 138 2.12 -16.66 -11.44
N CYS A 139 2.98 -17.68 -11.59
CA CYS A 139 3.41 -18.18 -12.90
C CYS A 139 2.25 -18.77 -13.71
N GLU A 140 1.39 -19.57 -13.08
CA GLU A 140 0.19 -20.12 -13.72
C GLU A 140 -0.72 -19.00 -14.23
N ARG A 141 -1.07 -18.06 -13.36
CA ARG A 141 -1.88 -16.88 -13.69
C ARG A 141 -1.27 -16.05 -14.83
N TYR A 142 0.04 -15.87 -14.83
CA TYR A 142 0.74 -15.17 -15.90
C TYR A 142 0.60 -15.89 -17.25
N CYS A 143 0.83 -17.21 -17.25
CA CYS A 143 0.67 -18.04 -18.45
C CYS A 143 -0.75 -17.99 -18.99
N GLU A 144 -1.76 -18.12 -18.12
CA GLU A 144 -3.17 -18.02 -18.51
C GLU A 144 -3.49 -16.66 -19.15
N ARG A 145 -3.08 -15.57 -18.51
CA ARG A 145 -3.31 -14.21 -19.05
C ARG A 145 -2.59 -13.94 -20.35
N LYS A 146 -1.48 -14.62 -20.64
CA LYS A 146 -0.76 -14.57 -21.92
C LYS A 146 -1.36 -15.46 -22.99
N GLY A 147 -2.42 -16.25 -22.68
CA GLY A 147 -2.97 -17.22 -23.61
C GLY A 147 -1.99 -18.34 -24.01
N LYS A 148 -0.92 -18.53 -23.22
CA LYS A 148 0.13 -19.51 -23.45
C LYS A 148 0.02 -20.75 -22.57
N CYS A 149 -1.05 -20.87 -21.78
CA CYS A 149 -1.36 -22.08 -21.03
C CYS A 149 -2.00 -23.12 -22.00
N GLY A 150 -1.30 -23.38 -23.09
CA GLY A 150 -1.53 -24.58 -23.90
C GLY A 150 -0.66 -25.67 -23.34
N LYS A 151 -1.30 -26.72 -22.81
CA LYS A 151 -0.77 -28.05 -22.58
C LYS A 151 0.76 -28.15 -22.63
N CYS A 152 1.34 -28.35 -21.45
CA CYS A 152 2.71 -28.81 -21.35
C CYS A 152 2.85 -30.04 -22.26
N GLU A 153 3.24 -29.86 -23.50
CA GLU A 153 3.76 -30.96 -24.32
C GLU A 153 5.02 -31.41 -23.58
N ARG A 154 4.89 -32.53 -22.91
CA ARG A 154 6.05 -33.24 -22.38
C ARG A 154 7.02 -33.40 -23.53
N MET A 155 8.12 -32.67 -23.47
CA MET A 155 9.27 -32.95 -24.31
C MET A 155 9.67 -34.39 -24.01
N GLN A 156 9.40 -35.29 -24.97
CA GLN A 156 9.95 -36.64 -25.01
C GLN A 156 11.40 -36.55 -25.45
#